data_84121bada4ac1d021a56dd3f0c7bdbfd
#
_entry.id   84121bada4ac1d021a56dd3f0c7bdbfd
#
_cell.length_a   1.000
_cell.length_b   1.000
_cell.length_c   1.000
_cell.angle_alpha   90.00
_cell.angle_beta   90.00
_cell.angle_gamma   90.00
#
_symmetry.space_group_name_H-M   'P 1'
#
loop_
_entity.id
_entity.type
_entity.pdbx_description
1 polymer ?
#
loop_
_entity_poly.entity_id
_entity_poly.type
_entity_poly.pdbx_seq_one_letter_code
_entity_poly.pdbx_strand_id
1 'polypeptide(L)'
;MEINLPALFGQLLIGLINGSFYALLSLGLAVIFGMLNIINFTHGAQYMLGAFSAFFLLHYAGLNYWFALVIAPVLVGFVGIVIERLFLRWLYKLDHLYGLLLTFGLALIIEGTFRNFFGSSGLPYRVPDALQGGQNLGFMFLPNYRTWVVAFSLVVCFATWFLIERTKLGSYLRAATENPTLVRAFGINVPRMITLTYGFGVGLAALAGVMAAPIYNVSPQMGANLIIVVFAVVVIGGMGSIMGAIVTGFGLGVIEGLTKVFFPEASNTVIFIIMAIVLLVRPAGLFGRRT
;
A
#
# COMPACT_ATOMS: atom_id res chain seq x y z
N MET A 1 -17.68 27.15 -18.53
CA MET A 1 -16.53 26.22 -18.61
C MET A 1 -16.93 25.10 -19.55
N GLU A 2 -16.44 25.08 -20.78
CA GLU A 2 -16.65 23.91 -21.65
C GLU A 2 -15.83 22.75 -21.08
N ILE A 3 -16.50 21.68 -20.71
CA ILE A 3 -15.84 20.49 -20.17
C ILE A 3 -15.13 19.80 -21.33
N ASN A 4 -13.81 19.80 -21.32
CA ASN A 4 -13.01 19.04 -22.28
C ASN A 4 -13.14 17.54 -21.94
N LEU A 5 -14.10 16.86 -22.59
CA LEU A 5 -14.40 15.44 -22.37
C LEU A 5 -13.14 14.53 -22.49
N PRO A 6 -12.27 14.69 -23.50
CA PRO A 6 -11.01 13.96 -23.57
C PRO A 6 -10.13 14.12 -22.32
N ALA A 7 -9.98 15.35 -21.82
CA ALA A 7 -9.20 15.60 -20.60
C ALA A 7 -9.84 14.97 -19.36
N LEU A 8 -11.17 14.99 -19.25
CA LEU A 8 -11.92 14.36 -18.18
C LEU A 8 -11.67 12.85 -18.14
N PHE A 9 -11.88 12.16 -19.26
CA PHE A 9 -11.66 10.70 -19.34
C PHE A 9 -10.19 10.34 -19.13
N GLY A 10 -9.27 11.14 -19.64
CA GLY A 10 -7.83 10.96 -19.42
C GLY A 10 -7.45 11.03 -17.93
N GLN A 11 -7.94 12.05 -17.21
CA GLN A 11 -7.67 12.22 -15.78
C GLN A 11 -8.39 11.20 -14.91
N LEU A 12 -9.58 10.74 -15.27
CA LEU A 12 -10.25 9.63 -14.60
C LEU A 12 -9.41 8.36 -14.68
N LEU A 13 -8.85 8.07 -15.83
CA LEU A 13 -8.04 6.87 -16.05
C LEU A 13 -6.71 6.94 -15.31
N ILE A 14 -6.05 8.11 -15.30
CA ILE A 14 -4.86 8.36 -14.47
C ILE A 14 -5.21 8.24 -12.99
N GLY A 15 -6.33 8.78 -12.56
CA GLY A 15 -6.83 8.65 -11.19
C GLY A 15 -7.06 7.19 -10.79
N LEU A 16 -7.61 6.36 -11.68
CA LEU A 16 -7.77 4.93 -11.43
C LEU A 16 -6.42 4.20 -11.28
N ILE A 17 -5.42 4.59 -12.06
CA ILE A 17 -4.06 4.04 -11.95
C ILE A 17 -3.44 4.42 -10.61
N ASN A 18 -3.52 5.69 -10.19
CA ASN A 18 -3.04 6.14 -8.89
C ASN A 18 -3.81 5.42 -7.76
N GLY A 19 -5.14 5.29 -7.92
CA GLY A 19 -6.00 4.56 -7.00
C GLY A 19 -5.62 3.09 -6.83
N SER A 20 -5.05 2.45 -7.86
CA SER A 20 -4.51 1.10 -7.76
C SER A 20 -3.37 1.00 -6.75
N PHE A 21 -2.44 1.96 -6.77
CA PHE A 21 -1.35 2.01 -5.79
C PHE A 21 -1.86 2.37 -4.40
N TYR A 22 -2.80 3.31 -4.29
CA TYR A 22 -3.43 3.65 -3.02
C TYR A 22 -4.13 2.44 -2.42
N ALA A 23 -4.90 1.70 -3.22
CA ALA A 23 -5.60 0.50 -2.76
C ALA A 23 -4.63 -0.60 -2.30
N LEU A 24 -3.59 -0.91 -3.07
CA LEU A 24 -2.61 -1.96 -2.71
C LEU A 24 -1.83 -1.63 -1.44
N LEU A 25 -1.29 -0.40 -1.35
CA LEU A 25 -0.57 0.02 -0.15
C LEU A 25 -1.49 0.05 1.07
N SER A 26 -2.66 0.66 0.93
CA SER A 26 -3.64 0.76 2.02
C SER A 26 -4.14 -0.61 2.46
N LEU A 27 -4.28 -1.55 1.54
CA LEU A 27 -4.65 -2.93 1.84
C LEU A 27 -3.62 -3.61 2.75
N GLY A 28 -2.33 -3.50 2.43
CA GLY A 28 -1.26 -4.00 3.28
C GLY A 28 -1.25 -3.38 4.68
N LEU A 29 -1.44 -2.05 4.73
CA LEU A 29 -1.51 -1.32 6.00
C LEU A 29 -2.77 -1.68 6.80
N ALA A 30 -3.92 -1.86 6.14
CA ALA A 30 -5.17 -2.27 6.79
C ALA A 30 -5.08 -3.68 7.39
N VAL A 31 -4.40 -4.61 6.70
CA VAL A 31 -4.11 -5.97 7.22
C VAL A 31 -3.26 -5.90 8.48
N ILE A 32 -2.20 -5.09 8.48
CA ILE A 32 -1.32 -4.90 9.63
C ILE A 32 -2.10 -4.24 10.79
N PHE A 33 -2.78 -3.13 10.51
CA PHE A 33 -3.50 -2.37 11.53
C PHE A 33 -4.63 -3.19 12.15
N GLY A 34 -5.39 -3.95 11.35
CA GLY A 34 -6.48 -4.80 11.82
C GLY A 34 -6.06 -5.87 12.83
N MET A 35 -4.76 -6.21 12.89
CA MET A 35 -4.21 -7.20 13.83
C MET A 35 -3.48 -6.58 15.03
N LEU A 36 -2.75 -5.50 14.78
CA LEU A 36 -1.77 -4.99 15.72
C LEU A 36 -2.22 -3.70 16.40
N ASN A 37 -3.21 -3.01 15.83
CA ASN A 37 -3.61 -1.66 16.22
C ASN A 37 -2.42 -0.67 16.26
N ILE A 38 -1.35 -0.94 15.50
CA ILE A 38 -0.16 -0.09 15.42
C ILE A 38 -0.13 0.60 14.07
N ILE A 39 0.05 1.92 14.10
CA ILE A 39 0.29 2.72 12.91
C ILE A 39 1.73 2.46 12.45
N ASN A 40 1.89 1.87 11.27
CA ASN A 40 3.20 1.48 10.74
C ASN A 40 3.69 2.48 9.69
N PHE A 41 4.48 3.48 10.07
CA PHE A 41 5.09 4.42 9.14
C PHE A 41 6.21 3.81 8.29
N THR A 42 6.84 2.70 8.73
CA THR A 42 7.81 1.98 7.89
C THR A 42 7.17 1.38 6.63
N HIS A 43 5.84 1.36 6.53
CA HIS A 43 5.14 0.81 5.38
C HIS A 43 5.50 1.51 4.05
N GLY A 44 5.70 2.83 4.09
CA GLY A 44 6.23 3.60 2.95
C GLY A 44 7.66 3.19 2.58
N ALA A 45 8.53 3.02 3.58
CA ALA A 45 9.89 2.54 3.33
C ALA A 45 9.89 1.09 2.80
N GLN A 46 8.96 0.24 3.23
CA GLN A 46 8.80 -1.14 2.73
C GLN A 46 8.34 -1.17 1.28
N TYR A 47 7.48 -0.25 0.87
CA TYR A 47 7.13 -0.04 -0.54
C TYR A 47 8.37 0.36 -1.36
N MET A 48 9.16 1.31 -0.89
CA MET A 48 10.44 1.69 -1.50
C MET A 48 11.38 0.49 -1.60
N LEU A 49 11.53 -0.30 -0.52
CA LEU A 49 12.35 -1.52 -0.52
C LEU A 49 11.90 -2.53 -1.57
N GLY A 50 10.59 -2.64 -1.85
CA GLY A 50 10.05 -3.46 -2.91
C GLY A 50 10.56 -3.03 -4.29
N ALA A 51 10.52 -1.72 -4.58
CA ALA A 51 11.02 -1.15 -5.83
C ALA A 51 12.53 -1.33 -5.97
N PHE A 52 13.31 -1.06 -4.91
CA PHE A 52 14.76 -1.29 -4.92
C PHE A 52 15.11 -2.77 -5.05
N SER A 53 14.37 -3.68 -4.40
CA SER A 53 14.57 -5.11 -4.56
C SER A 53 14.37 -5.55 -6.01
N ALA A 54 13.34 -5.03 -6.69
CA ALA A 54 13.14 -5.30 -8.11
C ALA A 54 14.29 -4.76 -8.95
N PHE A 55 14.77 -3.56 -8.65
CA PHE A 55 15.93 -2.97 -9.32
C PHE A 55 17.19 -3.81 -9.14
N PHE A 56 17.47 -4.28 -7.93
CA PHE A 56 18.64 -5.13 -7.65
C PHE A 56 18.54 -6.49 -8.32
N LEU A 57 17.36 -7.11 -8.31
CA LEU A 57 17.13 -8.39 -8.97
C LEU A 57 17.38 -8.29 -10.49
N LEU A 58 16.94 -7.20 -11.11
CA LEU A 58 17.16 -6.97 -12.53
C LEU A 58 18.62 -6.64 -12.83
N HIS A 59 19.21 -5.70 -12.09
CA HIS A 59 20.52 -5.12 -12.42
C HIS A 59 21.69 -6.02 -12.04
N TYR A 60 21.63 -6.69 -10.88
CA TYR A 60 22.72 -7.53 -10.36
C TYR A 60 22.51 -9.02 -10.58
N ALA A 61 21.26 -9.50 -10.53
CA ALA A 61 20.96 -10.92 -10.69
C ALA A 61 20.44 -11.28 -12.09
N GLY A 62 20.19 -10.29 -12.97
CA GLY A 62 19.66 -10.51 -14.31
C GLY A 62 18.24 -11.08 -14.34
N LEU A 63 17.53 -11.06 -13.21
CA LEU A 63 16.18 -11.57 -13.10
C LEU A 63 15.18 -10.55 -13.64
N ASN A 64 14.28 -11.01 -14.49
CA ASN A 64 13.30 -10.14 -15.12
C ASN A 64 12.19 -9.73 -14.14
N TYR A 65 11.36 -8.78 -14.59
CA TYR A 65 10.24 -8.21 -13.82
C TYR A 65 9.29 -9.26 -13.23
N TRP A 66 8.99 -10.34 -13.96
CA TRP A 66 8.05 -11.36 -13.50
C TRP A 66 8.56 -12.14 -12.28
N PHE A 67 9.86 -12.41 -12.24
CA PHE A 67 10.48 -12.98 -11.03
C PHE A 67 10.52 -11.97 -9.88
N ALA A 68 10.78 -10.69 -10.17
CA ALA A 68 10.78 -9.64 -9.16
C ALA A 68 9.41 -9.48 -8.48
N LEU A 69 8.29 -9.66 -9.22
CA LEU A 69 6.93 -9.63 -8.66
C LEU A 69 6.69 -10.66 -7.55
N VAL A 70 7.43 -11.76 -7.53
CA VAL A 70 7.30 -12.82 -6.53
C VAL A 70 8.40 -12.72 -5.48
N ILE A 71 9.64 -12.57 -5.93
CA ILE A 71 10.82 -12.63 -5.06
C ILE A 71 10.91 -11.38 -4.16
N ALA A 72 10.69 -10.18 -4.71
CA ALA A 72 10.82 -8.95 -3.94
C ALA A 72 9.80 -8.84 -2.78
N PRO A 73 8.48 -9.14 -2.96
CA PRO A 73 7.54 -9.19 -1.85
C PRO A 73 7.91 -10.19 -0.76
N VAL A 74 8.45 -11.35 -1.14
CA VAL A 74 8.89 -12.37 -0.17
C VAL A 74 10.11 -11.88 0.61
N LEU A 75 11.12 -11.33 -0.07
CA LEU A 75 12.31 -10.79 0.57
C LEU A 75 11.98 -9.65 1.55
N VAL A 76 11.21 -8.67 1.07
CA VAL A 76 10.84 -7.52 1.90
C VAL A 76 9.85 -7.91 2.99
N GLY A 77 8.94 -8.85 2.73
CA GLY A 77 8.08 -9.46 3.73
C GLY A 77 8.89 -10.14 4.84
N PHE A 78 9.97 -10.84 4.49
CA PHE A 78 10.90 -11.43 5.45
C PHE A 78 11.63 -10.34 6.28
N VAL A 79 12.09 -9.26 5.64
CA VAL A 79 12.65 -8.09 6.36
C VAL A 79 11.61 -7.51 7.32
N GLY A 80 10.36 -7.42 6.90
CA GLY A 80 9.25 -7.02 7.78
C GLY A 80 9.12 -7.93 9.00
N ILE A 81 9.15 -9.25 8.81
CA ILE A 81 9.13 -10.23 9.91
C ILE A 81 10.29 -10.01 10.88
N VAL A 82 11.47 -9.71 10.37
CA VAL A 82 12.65 -9.41 11.21
C VAL A 82 12.41 -8.14 12.03
N ILE A 83 11.94 -7.07 11.39
CA ILE A 83 11.60 -5.80 12.06
C ILE A 83 10.53 -6.02 13.15
N GLU A 84 9.49 -6.77 12.84
CA GLU A 84 8.44 -7.08 13.81
C GLU A 84 9.00 -7.80 15.03
N ARG A 85 9.78 -8.85 14.83
CA ARG A 85 10.32 -9.68 15.93
C ARG A 85 11.34 -8.96 16.79
N LEU A 86 12.21 -8.14 16.17
CA LEU A 86 13.29 -7.48 16.89
C LEU A 86 12.83 -6.19 17.61
N PHE A 87 11.88 -5.48 17.03
CA PHE A 87 11.49 -4.15 17.49
C PHE A 87 10.03 -4.05 17.91
N LEU A 88 9.06 -4.33 17.01
CA LEU A 88 7.66 -4.05 17.24
C LEU A 88 7.03 -4.91 18.33
N ARG A 89 7.42 -6.17 18.41
CA ARG A 89 6.87 -7.14 19.37
C ARG A 89 6.98 -6.68 20.82
N TRP A 90 8.02 -5.94 21.16
CA TRP A 90 8.23 -5.41 22.51
C TRP A 90 7.28 -4.27 22.85
N LEU A 91 6.76 -3.58 21.83
CA LEU A 91 5.90 -2.41 21.99
C LEU A 91 4.41 -2.73 22.02
N TYR A 92 3.99 -3.97 21.72
CA TYR A 92 2.55 -4.35 21.70
C TYR A 92 1.79 -4.11 23.01
N LYS A 93 2.49 -4.05 24.12
CA LYS A 93 1.91 -3.80 25.46
C LYS A 93 2.05 -2.35 25.92
N LEU A 94 2.72 -1.51 25.15
CA LEU A 94 2.96 -0.11 25.46
C LEU A 94 1.94 0.76 24.71
N ASP A 95 1.95 2.06 25.03
CA ASP A 95 1.12 3.03 24.32
C ASP A 95 1.43 3.04 22.83
N HIS A 96 0.41 3.22 22.00
CA HIS A 96 0.51 3.24 20.53
C HIS A 96 1.51 4.27 20.00
N LEU A 97 1.78 5.36 20.77
CA LEU A 97 2.76 6.39 20.41
C LEU A 97 4.18 5.81 20.29
N TYR A 98 4.57 4.84 21.12
CA TYR A 98 5.90 4.21 21.01
C TYR A 98 6.06 3.45 19.69
N GLY A 99 5.02 2.75 19.27
CA GLY A 99 5.02 2.04 17.98
C GLY A 99 5.11 3.02 16.80
N LEU A 100 4.38 4.13 16.87
CA LEU A 100 4.40 5.19 15.88
C LEU A 100 5.79 5.82 15.77
N LEU A 101 6.40 6.24 16.90
CA LEU A 101 7.73 6.84 16.92
C LEU A 101 8.81 5.88 16.42
N LEU A 102 8.76 4.62 16.83
CA LEU A 102 9.70 3.60 16.36
C LEU A 102 9.59 3.39 14.85
N THR A 103 8.38 3.19 14.33
CA THR A 103 8.18 2.93 12.90
C THR A 103 8.55 4.14 12.05
N PHE A 104 8.31 5.35 12.53
CA PHE A 104 8.75 6.58 11.88
C PHE A 104 10.28 6.70 11.88
N GLY A 105 10.94 6.46 13.03
CA GLY A 105 12.40 6.45 13.11
C GLY A 105 13.04 5.42 12.19
N LEU A 106 12.50 4.19 12.14
CA LEU A 106 12.96 3.14 11.23
C LEU A 106 12.77 3.54 9.76
N ALA A 107 11.64 4.18 9.42
CA ALA A 107 11.43 4.68 8.06
C ALA A 107 12.50 5.68 7.64
N LEU A 108 12.83 6.65 8.51
CA LEU A 108 13.88 7.63 8.27
C LEU A 108 15.26 7.01 8.13
N ILE A 109 15.58 6.01 8.96
CA ILE A 109 16.87 5.28 8.88
C ILE A 109 16.98 4.55 7.55
N ILE A 110 15.94 3.80 7.15
CA ILE A 110 15.91 3.05 5.90
C ILE A 110 16.03 4.03 4.71
N GLU A 111 15.19 5.06 4.66
CA GLU A 111 15.21 6.06 3.60
C GLU A 111 16.56 6.78 3.51
N GLY A 112 17.09 7.24 4.65
CA GLY A 112 18.37 7.92 4.74
C GLY A 112 19.54 7.05 4.29
N THR A 113 19.52 5.77 4.65
CA THR A 113 20.53 4.80 4.22
C THR A 113 20.52 4.64 2.70
N PHE A 114 19.34 4.42 2.09
CA PHE A 114 19.23 4.29 0.64
C PHE A 114 19.58 5.59 -0.08
N ARG A 115 19.22 6.74 0.47
CA ARG A 115 19.61 8.07 -0.08
C ARG A 115 21.12 8.26 -0.07
N ASN A 116 21.81 7.82 0.96
CA ASN A 116 23.26 7.94 1.06
C ASN A 116 23.97 7.06 0.01
N PHE A 117 23.48 5.85 -0.27
CA PHE A 117 24.10 4.94 -1.23
C PHE A 117 23.69 5.20 -2.69
N PHE A 118 22.45 5.60 -2.95
CA PHE A 118 21.89 5.71 -4.31
C PHE A 118 21.54 7.16 -4.72
N GLY A 119 21.77 8.13 -3.84
CA GLY A 119 21.42 9.53 -4.09
C GLY A 119 19.91 9.78 -4.02
N SER A 120 19.52 11.00 -4.39
CA SER A 120 18.10 11.44 -4.42
C SER A 120 17.48 11.37 -5.81
N SER A 121 18.27 11.21 -6.87
CA SER A 121 17.78 11.06 -8.24
C SER A 121 17.22 9.65 -8.44
N GLY A 122 16.05 9.55 -9.06
CA GLY A 122 15.43 8.25 -9.31
C GLY A 122 16.24 7.37 -10.29
N LEU A 123 16.30 6.08 -9.99
CA LEU A 123 16.92 5.06 -10.85
C LEU A 123 15.88 4.53 -11.84
N PRO A 124 16.17 4.54 -13.15
CA PRO A 124 15.20 4.08 -14.15
C PRO A 124 15.03 2.56 -14.07
N TYR A 125 13.77 2.13 -14.14
CA TYR A 125 13.40 0.72 -14.25
C TYR A 125 12.63 0.48 -15.54
N ARG A 126 13.04 -0.47 -16.36
CA ARG A 126 12.44 -0.70 -17.69
C ARG A 126 11.10 -1.43 -17.56
N VAL A 127 10.14 -0.97 -18.38
CA VAL A 127 8.89 -1.71 -18.59
C VAL A 127 9.20 -3.06 -19.23
N PRO A 128 8.65 -4.19 -18.75
CA PRO A 128 8.85 -5.51 -19.35
C PRO A 128 8.43 -5.51 -20.82
N ASP A 129 9.17 -6.22 -21.67
CA ASP A 129 8.95 -6.24 -23.13
C ASP A 129 7.52 -6.68 -23.51
N ALA A 130 6.96 -7.63 -22.77
CA ALA A 130 5.58 -8.11 -22.97
C ALA A 130 4.50 -7.05 -22.71
N LEU A 131 4.82 -5.97 -21.99
CA LEU A 131 3.88 -4.90 -21.61
C LEU A 131 4.28 -3.55 -22.23
N GLN A 132 5.21 -3.54 -23.16
CA GLN A 132 5.57 -2.34 -23.92
C GLN A 132 4.45 -1.95 -24.91
N GLY A 133 4.51 -0.69 -25.37
CA GLY A 133 3.49 -0.13 -26.26
C GLY A 133 2.24 0.31 -25.51
N GLY A 134 1.17 0.52 -26.23
CA GLY A 134 -0.10 1.01 -25.66
C GLY A 134 -1.19 1.08 -26.71
N GLN A 135 -2.38 1.46 -26.26
CA GLN A 135 -3.58 1.59 -27.08
C GLN A 135 -3.96 3.06 -27.19
N ASN A 136 -4.32 3.48 -28.40
CA ASN A 136 -4.88 4.81 -28.60
C ASN A 136 -6.40 4.74 -28.40
N LEU A 137 -6.87 5.33 -27.32
CA LEU A 137 -8.30 5.37 -26.95
C LEU A 137 -9.05 6.55 -27.63
N GLY A 138 -8.38 7.30 -28.50
CA GLY A 138 -8.93 8.49 -29.15
C GLY A 138 -8.80 9.76 -28.30
N PHE A 139 -8.97 9.67 -27.00
CA PHE A 139 -8.82 10.79 -26.05
C PHE A 139 -7.48 10.77 -25.30
N MET A 140 -6.80 9.63 -25.25
CA MET A 140 -5.44 9.50 -24.71
C MET A 140 -4.75 8.25 -25.21
N PHE A 141 -3.42 8.25 -25.18
CA PHE A 141 -2.61 7.06 -25.34
C PHE A 141 -2.45 6.35 -23.99
N LEU A 142 -2.95 5.11 -23.87
CA LEU A 142 -2.86 4.31 -22.66
C LEU A 142 -1.77 3.25 -22.78
N PRO A 143 -0.65 3.37 -22.04
CA PRO A 143 0.38 2.34 -22.00
C PRO A 143 -0.17 1.00 -21.49
N ASN A 144 0.18 -0.11 -22.16
CA ASN A 144 -0.25 -1.47 -21.78
C ASN A 144 0.14 -1.80 -20.32
N TYR A 145 1.32 -1.35 -19.89
CA TYR A 145 1.77 -1.54 -18.52
C TYR A 145 0.80 -0.95 -17.48
N ARG A 146 0.27 0.25 -17.72
CA ARG A 146 -0.69 0.88 -16.79
C ARG A 146 -2.01 0.12 -16.70
N THR A 147 -2.50 -0.39 -17.82
CA THR A 147 -3.69 -1.28 -17.85
C THR A 147 -3.44 -2.53 -17.03
N TRP A 148 -2.26 -3.15 -17.21
CA TRP A 148 -1.87 -4.33 -16.48
C TRP A 148 -1.78 -4.05 -14.97
N VAL A 149 -1.22 -2.91 -14.55
CA VAL A 149 -1.16 -2.50 -13.13
C VAL A 149 -2.55 -2.45 -12.52
N VAL A 150 -3.54 -1.82 -13.18
CA VAL A 150 -4.91 -1.76 -12.69
C VAL A 150 -5.52 -3.16 -12.57
N ALA A 151 -5.43 -3.96 -13.63
CA ALA A 151 -5.98 -5.31 -13.63
C ALA A 151 -5.35 -6.21 -12.55
N PHE A 152 -4.04 -6.18 -12.44
CA PHE A 152 -3.32 -7.00 -11.46
C PHE A 152 -3.59 -6.53 -10.02
N SER A 153 -3.66 -5.22 -9.78
CA SER A 153 -4.01 -4.69 -8.46
C SER A 153 -5.41 -5.13 -8.01
N LEU A 154 -6.38 -5.14 -8.93
CA LEU A 154 -7.74 -5.64 -8.64
C LEU A 154 -7.71 -7.13 -8.28
N VAL A 155 -6.94 -7.95 -9.00
CA VAL A 155 -6.78 -9.38 -8.69
C VAL A 155 -6.16 -9.57 -7.31
N VAL A 156 -5.10 -8.84 -6.97
CA VAL A 156 -4.44 -8.91 -5.65
C VAL A 156 -5.39 -8.43 -4.55
N CYS A 157 -6.11 -7.34 -4.78
CA CYS A 157 -7.11 -6.82 -3.83
C CYS A 157 -8.21 -7.85 -3.57
N PHE A 158 -8.77 -8.44 -4.62
CA PHE A 158 -9.79 -9.46 -4.50
C PHE A 158 -9.27 -10.73 -3.81
N ALA A 159 -8.08 -11.20 -4.19
CA ALA A 159 -7.46 -12.37 -3.58
C ALA A 159 -7.20 -12.16 -2.07
N THR A 160 -6.69 -10.98 -1.70
CA THR A 160 -6.47 -10.63 -0.28
C THR A 160 -7.78 -10.51 0.48
N TRP A 161 -8.78 -9.85 -0.10
CA TRP A 161 -10.11 -9.78 0.49
C TRP A 161 -10.71 -11.18 0.70
N PHE A 162 -10.65 -12.04 -0.31
CA PHE A 162 -11.14 -13.42 -0.21
C PHE A 162 -10.39 -14.20 0.88
N LEU A 163 -9.06 -14.09 0.92
CA LEU A 163 -8.21 -14.75 1.91
C LEU A 163 -8.59 -14.34 3.34
N ILE A 164 -8.80 -13.05 3.58
CA ILE A 164 -9.07 -12.53 4.94
C ILE A 164 -10.56 -12.65 5.31
N GLU A 165 -11.50 -12.37 4.38
CA GLU A 165 -12.93 -12.34 4.72
C GLU A 165 -13.62 -13.69 4.59
N ARG A 166 -13.12 -14.59 3.72
CA ARG A 166 -13.82 -15.83 3.35
C ARG A 166 -13.11 -17.11 3.79
N THR A 167 -11.92 -17.01 4.41
CA THR A 167 -11.20 -18.20 4.89
C THR A 167 -11.11 -18.28 6.42
N LYS A 168 -10.75 -19.46 6.92
CA LYS A 168 -10.52 -19.71 8.37
C LYS A 168 -9.40 -18.81 8.93
N LEU A 169 -8.43 -18.43 8.10
CA LEU A 169 -7.33 -17.55 8.50
C LEU A 169 -7.87 -16.22 9.04
N GLY A 170 -8.74 -15.56 8.29
CA GLY A 170 -9.33 -14.30 8.72
C GLY A 170 -10.21 -14.44 9.98
N SER A 171 -10.93 -15.56 10.14
CA SER A 171 -11.68 -15.82 11.37
C SER A 171 -10.77 -15.94 12.59
N TYR A 172 -9.64 -16.65 12.45
CA TYR A 172 -8.64 -16.76 13.52
C TYR A 172 -7.98 -15.41 13.82
N LEU A 173 -7.72 -14.61 12.78
CA LEU A 173 -7.18 -13.26 12.93
C LEU A 173 -8.12 -12.38 13.76
N ARG A 174 -9.40 -12.31 13.41
CA ARG A 174 -10.41 -11.55 14.16
C ARG A 174 -10.59 -12.06 15.60
N ALA A 175 -10.65 -13.36 15.80
CA ALA A 175 -10.74 -13.92 17.15
C ALA A 175 -9.51 -13.58 18.00
N ALA A 176 -8.32 -13.59 17.42
CA ALA A 176 -7.08 -13.27 18.12
C ALA A 176 -6.94 -11.78 18.49
N THR A 177 -7.58 -10.87 17.77
CA THR A 177 -7.64 -9.45 18.15
C THR A 177 -8.59 -9.20 19.31
N GLU A 178 -9.68 -9.98 19.41
CA GLU A 178 -10.65 -9.85 20.50
C GLU A 178 -10.16 -10.53 21.80
N ASN A 179 -9.71 -11.78 21.71
CA ASN A 179 -9.23 -12.54 22.87
C ASN A 179 -8.08 -13.48 22.52
N PRO A 180 -6.82 -12.98 22.53
CA PRO A 180 -5.66 -13.78 22.18
C PRO A 180 -5.42 -14.96 23.15
N THR A 181 -5.85 -14.83 24.40
CA THR A 181 -5.69 -15.90 25.42
C THR A 181 -6.61 -17.09 25.12
N LEU A 182 -7.85 -16.81 24.79
CA LEU A 182 -8.83 -17.84 24.42
C LEU A 182 -8.39 -18.57 23.16
N VAL A 183 -7.93 -17.84 22.14
CA VAL A 183 -7.46 -18.43 20.86
C VAL A 183 -6.25 -19.35 21.08
N ARG A 184 -5.34 -18.99 22.00
CA ARG A 184 -4.23 -19.85 22.40
C ARG A 184 -4.70 -21.13 23.09
N ALA A 185 -5.74 -21.06 23.90
CA ALA A 185 -6.31 -22.24 24.57
C ALA A 185 -6.84 -23.28 23.58
N PHE A 186 -7.27 -22.85 22.37
CA PHE A 186 -7.62 -23.73 21.25
C PHE A 186 -6.42 -24.22 20.43
N GLY A 187 -5.18 -24.04 20.90
CA GLY A 187 -3.96 -24.55 20.28
C GLY A 187 -3.42 -23.67 19.13
N ILE A 188 -3.99 -22.49 18.88
CA ILE A 188 -3.55 -21.60 17.82
C ILE A 188 -2.37 -20.73 18.31
N ASN A 189 -1.27 -20.75 17.57
CA ASN A 189 -0.09 -19.95 17.90
C ASN A 189 -0.28 -18.49 17.43
N VAL A 190 -0.92 -17.68 18.28
CA VAL A 190 -1.21 -16.25 18.02
C VAL A 190 0.05 -15.45 17.66
N PRO A 191 1.20 -15.56 18.38
CA PRO A 191 2.41 -14.83 18.02
C PRO A 191 2.90 -15.12 16.60
N ARG A 192 2.90 -16.39 16.16
CA ARG A 192 3.29 -16.74 14.79
C ARG A 192 2.32 -16.16 13.77
N MET A 193 1.05 -16.19 14.08
CA MET A 193 0.01 -15.66 13.21
C MET A 193 0.17 -14.15 13.01
N ILE A 194 0.41 -13.39 14.08
CA ILE A 194 0.72 -11.95 14.03
C ILE A 194 1.93 -11.68 13.14
N THR A 195 3.04 -12.36 13.40
CA THR A 195 4.28 -12.20 12.63
C THR A 195 4.09 -12.46 11.14
N LEU A 196 3.40 -13.55 10.79
CA LEU A 196 3.15 -13.90 9.38
C LEU A 196 2.21 -12.90 8.70
N THR A 197 1.19 -12.42 9.40
CA THR A 197 0.27 -11.41 8.88
C THR A 197 0.97 -10.07 8.68
N TYR A 198 1.86 -9.69 9.60
CA TYR A 198 2.69 -8.50 9.42
C TYR A 198 3.58 -8.64 8.16
N GLY A 199 4.29 -9.76 8.03
CA GLY A 199 5.11 -10.04 6.85
C GLY A 199 4.31 -10.04 5.55
N PHE A 200 3.08 -10.57 5.57
CA PHE A 200 2.18 -10.55 4.43
C PHE A 200 1.76 -9.10 4.05
N GLY A 201 1.36 -8.29 5.03
CA GLY A 201 1.03 -6.88 4.77
C GLY A 201 2.22 -6.08 4.22
N VAL A 202 3.43 -6.33 4.75
CA VAL A 202 4.68 -5.77 4.22
C VAL A 202 4.97 -6.25 2.80
N GLY A 203 4.72 -7.53 2.52
CA GLY A 203 4.82 -8.09 1.17
C GLY A 203 3.90 -7.40 0.16
N LEU A 204 2.68 -7.04 0.57
CA LEU A 204 1.75 -6.26 -0.27
C LEU A 204 2.29 -4.86 -0.58
N ALA A 205 2.91 -4.18 0.39
CA ALA A 205 3.57 -2.90 0.15
C ALA A 205 4.73 -3.05 -0.85
N ALA A 206 5.56 -4.06 -0.66
CA ALA A 206 6.68 -4.34 -1.56
C ALA A 206 6.20 -4.67 -2.98
N LEU A 207 5.11 -5.44 -3.12
CA LEU A 207 4.48 -5.74 -4.39
C LEU A 207 4.04 -4.46 -5.12
N ALA A 208 3.39 -3.55 -4.40
CA ALA A 208 3.04 -2.23 -4.94
C ALA A 208 4.29 -1.46 -5.39
N GLY A 209 5.40 -1.55 -4.64
CA GLY A 209 6.69 -0.94 -4.99
C GLY A 209 7.29 -1.50 -6.28
N VAL A 210 7.27 -2.83 -6.46
CA VAL A 210 7.70 -3.47 -7.71
C VAL A 210 6.88 -2.98 -8.90
N MET A 211 5.57 -2.90 -8.73
CA MET A 211 4.66 -2.42 -9.78
C MET A 211 4.83 -0.94 -10.10
N ALA A 212 5.25 -0.14 -9.12
CA ALA A 212 5.48 1.29 -9.28
C ALA A 212 6.82 1.62 -9.96
N ALA A 213 7.82 0.76 -9.83
CA ALA A 213 9.17 1.00 -10.32
C ALA A 213 9.24 1.43 -11.80
N PRO A 214 8.52 0.79 -12.76
CA PRO A 214 8.55 1.20 -14.16
C PRO A 214 7.78 2.51 -14.45
N ILE A 215 6.95 3.00 -13.53
CA ILE A 215 6.13 4.21 -13.72
C ILE A 215 6.80 5.44 -13.12
N TYR A 216 7.32 5.32 -11.88
CA TYR A 216 7.75 6.46 -11.06
C TYR A 216 9.27 6.54 -10.88
N ASN A 217 10.04 5.64 -11.48
CA ASN A 217 11.44 5.39 -11.16
C ASN A 217 11.66 4.98 -9.69
N VAL A 218 12.77 4.32 -9.43
CA VAL A 218 13.10 3.83 -8.09
C VAL A 218 13.87 4.91 -7.35
N SER A 219 13.27 5.52 -6.35
CA SER A 219 13.90 6.59 -5.56
C SER A 219 13.69 6.40 -4.06
N PRO A 220 14.63 6.87 -3.21
CA PRO A 220 14.50 6.72 -1.76
C PRO A 220 13.27 7.40 -1.17
N GLN A 221 12.81 8.51 -1.76
CA GLN A 221 11.66 9.28 -1.26
C GLN A 221 10.29 8.75 -1.73
N MET A 222 10.25 7.78 -2.66
CA MET A 222 8.99 7.33 -3.25
C MET A 222 7.96 6.82 -2.21
N GLY A 223 8.44 6.27 -1.10
CA GLY A 223 7.60 5.79 -0.01
C GLY A 223 7.09 6.90 0.91
N ALA A 224 7.94 7.86 1.24
CA ALA A 224 7.60 8.98 2.10
C ALA A 224 6.51 9.88 1.50
N ASN A 225 6.52 10.05 0.18
CA ASN A 225 5.50 10.83 -0.52
C ASN A 225 4.10 10.19 -0.50
N LEU A 226 4.03 8.87 -0.43
CA LEU A 226 2.76 8.13 -0.50
C LEU A 226 2.19 7.76 0.86
N ILE A 227 3.01 7.58 1.90
CA ILE A 227 2.55 7.02 3.18
C ILE A 227 1.45 7.87 3.84
N ILE A 228 1.50 9.20 3.70
CA ILE A 228 0.51 10.10 4.28
C ILE A 228 -0.84 9.93 3.58
N VAL A 229 -0.84 9.82 2.25
CA VAL A 229 -2.05 9.57 1.45
C VAL A 229 -2.63 8.19 1.78
N VAL A 230 -1.79 7.17 1.85
CA VAL A 230 -2.17 5.80 2.19
C VAL A 230 -2.78 5.72 3.58
N PHE A 231 -2.23 6.47 4.54
CA PHE A 231 -2.80 6.58 5.88
C PHE A 231 -4.19 7.22 5.82
N ALA A 232 -4.36 8.33 5.08
CA ALA A 232 -5.68 8.94 4.88
C ALA A 232 -6.68 7.96 4.26
N VAL A 233 -6.28 7.17 3.26
CA VAL A 233 -7.13 6.13 2.66
C VAL A 233 -7.60 5.11 3.70
N VAL A 234 -6.70 4.61 4.56
CA VAL A 234 -7.04 3.62 5.60
C VAL A 234 -7.97 4.23 6.65
N VAL A 235 -7.74 5.48 7.04
CA VAL A 235 -8.59 6.19 8.00
C VAL A 235 -9.99 6.42 7.43
N ILE A 236 -10.09 6.92 6.20
CA ILE A 236 -11.38 7.13 5.51
C ILE A 236 -12.11 5.80 5.30
N GLY A 237 -11.38 4.76 4.86
CA GLY A 237 -11.93 3.43 4.64
C GLY A 237 -12.41 2.75 5.92
N GLY A 238 -11.82 3.12 7.05
CA GLY A 238 -11.99 2.51 8.36
C GLY A 238 -10.81 1.60 8.71
N MET A 239 -10.12 1.95 9.77
CA MET A 239 -8.90 1.26 10.22
C MET A 239 -9.15 -0.24 10.42
N GLY A 240 -8.35 -1.08 9.72
CA GLY A 240 -8.51 -2.54 9.73
C GLY A 240 -9.59 -3.11 8.80
N SER A 241 -10.32 -2.27 8.05
CA SER A 241 -11.29 -2.72 7.05
C SER A 241 -10.61 -2.98 5.70
N ILE A 242 -10.57 -4.24 5.30
CA ILE A 242 -9.99 -4.66 4.01
C ILE A 242 -10.80 -4.07 2.84
N MET A 243 -12.12 -4.23 2.87
CA MET A 243 -12.99 -3.67 1.83
C MET A 243 -12.94 -2.14 1.83
N GLY A 244 -12.86 -1.53 3.03
CA GLY A 244 -12.70 -0.10 3.18
C GLY A 244 -11.44 0.41 2.48
N ALA A 245 -10.28 -0.21 2.71
CA ALA A 245 -9.01 0.17 2.08
C ALA A 245 -9.09 0.07 0.55
N ILE A 246 -9.69 -0.99 0.00
CA ILE A 246 -9.83 -1.19 -1.45
C ILE A 246 -10.72 -0.11 -2.08
N VAL A 247 -11.96 0.01 -1.58
CA VAL A 247 -12.95 0.93 -2.15
C VAL A 247 -12.49 2.38 -2.02
N THR A 248 -11.95 2.75 -0.86
CA THR A 248 -11.48 4.11 -0.62
C THR A 248 -10.24 4.42 -1.43
N GLY A 249 -9.30 3.47 -1.58
CA GLY A 249 -8.10 3.65 -2.37
C GLY A 249 -8.41 3.96 -3.83
N PHE A 250 -9.22 3.13 -4.48
CA PHE A 250 -9.67 3.39 -5.86
C PHE A 250 -10.54 4.65 -5.95
N GLY A 251 -11.47 4.84 -5.01
CA GLY A 251 -12.38 6.00 -5.00
C GLY A 251 -11.64 7.33 -4.88
N LEU A 252 -10.67 7.43 -3.96
CA LEU A 252 -9.87 8.63 -3.79
C LEU A 252 -8.94 8.91 -4.97
N GLY A 253 -8.40 7.87 -5.61
CA GLY A 253 -7.66 8.04 -6.85
C GLY A 253 -8.52 8.65 -7.96
N VAL A 254 -9.76 8.19 -8.13
CA VAL A 254 -10.71 8.75 -9.09
C VAL A 254 -11.08 10.20 -8.72
N ILE A 255 -11.34 10.49 -7.45
CA ILE A 255 -11.64 11.86 -6.97
C ILE A 255 -10.46 12.79 -7.21
N GLU A 256 -9.22 12.35 -6.93
CA GLU A 256 -8.01 13.11 -7.25
C GLU A 256 -7.93 13.44 -8.75
N GLY A 257 -8.19 12.44 -9.62
CA GLY A 257 -8.21 12.62 -11.07
C GLY A 257 -9.27 13.63 -11.51
N LEU A 258 -10.49 13.54 -10.96
CA LEU A 258 -11.55 14.53 -11.21
C LEU A 258 -11.15 15.93 -10.73
N THR A 259 -10.57 16.02 -9.54
CA THR A 259 -10.15 17.31 -8.98
C THR A 259 -9.10 17.97 -9.86
N LYS A 260 -8.20 17.21 -10.48
CA LYS A 260 -7.20 17.73 -11.44
C LYS A 260 -7.83 18.39 -12.67
N VAL A 261 -9.05 17.98 -13.08
CA VAL A 261 -9.76 18.60 -14.21
C VAL A 261 -10.40 19.94 -13.83
N PHE A 262 -11.04 19.99 -12.66
CA PHE A 262 -11.85 21.15 -12.26
C PHE A 262 -11.09 22.15 -11.39
N PHE A 263 -10.23 21.67 -10.50
CA PHE A 263 -9.47 22.47 -9.54
C PHE A 263 -8.06 21.87 -9.32
N PRO A 264 -7.13 22.00 -10.28
CA PRO A 264 -5.81 21.36 -10.24
C PRO A 264 -5.02 21.64 -8.96
N GLU A 265 -5.15 22.87 -8.43
CA GLU A 265 -4.46 23.31 -7.22
C GLU A 265 -4.91 22.57 -5.96
N ALA A 266 -6.15 22.10 -5.92
CA ALA A 266 -6.72 21.38 -4.80
C ALA A 266 -6.49 19.85 -4.88
N SER A 267 -5.93 19.34 -5.97
CA SER A 267 -5.82 17.89 -6.23
C SER A 267 -5.06 17.12 -5.16
N ASN A 268 -3.99 17.72 -4.61
CA ASN A 268 -3.20 17.12 -3.55
C ASN A 268 -3.85 17.24 -2.15
N THR A 269 -4.78 18.19 -2.00
CA THR A 269 -5.41 18.51 -0.71
C THR A 269 -6.77 17.86 -0.54
N VAL A 270 -7.46 17.53 -1.64
CA VAL A 270 -8.83 17.00 -1.61
C VAL A 270 -8.97 15.74 -0.77
N ILE A 271 -8.00 14.85 -0.79
CA ILE A 271 -7.98 13.61 0.00
C ILE A 271 -8.05 13.94 1.51
N PHE A 272 -7.31 14.94 1.96
CA PHE A 272 -7.28 15.35 3.37
C PHE A 272 -8.55 16.10 3.78
N ILE A 273 -9.15 16.87 2.88
CA ILE A 273 -10.47 17.49 3.10
C ILE A 273 -11.53 16.41 3.30
N ILE A 274 -11.56 15.40 2.43
CA ILE A 274 -12.48 14.26 2.56
C ILE A 274 -12.22 13.51 3.86
N MET A 275 -10.95 13.29 4.23
CA MET A 275 -10.60 12.66 5.50
C MET A 275 -11.17 13.42 6.69
N ALA A 276 -10.99 14.74 6.74
CA ALA A 276 -11.53 15.57 7.80
C ALA A 276 -13.07 15.48 7.87
N ILE A 277 -13.76 15.57 6.74
CA ILE A 277 -15.23 15.45 6.67
C ILE A 277 -15.67 14.06 7.15
N VAL A 278 -15.04 12.99 6.68
CA VAL A 278 -15.40 11.62 7.09
C VAL A 278 -15.19 11.42 8.57
N LEU A 279 -14.07 11.88 9.15
CA LEU A 279 -13.82 11.76 10.58
C LEU A 279 -14.82 12.54 11.44
N LEU A 280 -15.29 13.70 10.98
CA LEU A 280 -16.32 14.48 11.67
C LEU A 280 -17.69 13.77 11.65
N VAL A 281 -18.05 13.13 10.55
CA VAL A 281 -19.36 12.47 10.35
C VAL A 281 -19.37 11.03 10.85
N ARG A 282 -18.25 10.30 10.62
CA ARG A 282 -18.06 8.88 10.97
C ARG A 282 -16.63 8.65 11.47
N PRO A 283 -16.37 8.84 12.77
CA PRO A 283 -15.04 8.67 13.34
C PRO A 283 -14.42 7.29 13.13
N ALA A 284 -15.25 6.24 12.97
CA ALA A 284 -14.80 4.88 12.67
C ALA A 284 -14.42 4.67 11.18
N GLY A 285 -14.58 5.67 10.32
CA GLY A 285 -14.44 5.55 8.86
C GLY A 285 -15.69 4.97 8.19
N LEU A 286 -15.67 4.91 6.85
CA LEU A 286 -16.85 4.52 6.05
C LEU A 286 -17.27 3.06 6.28
N PHE A 287 -16.30 2.14 6.45
CA PHE A 287 -16.50 0.72 6.64
C PHE A 287 -16.02 0.22 8.01
N GLY A 288 -15.66 1.12 8.92
CA GLY A 288 -15.26 0.78 10.28
C GLY A 288 -16.45 0.24 11.10
N ARG A 289 -16.15 -0.68 12.02
CA ARG A 289 -17.16 -1.18 12.97
C ARG A 289 -17.44 -0.08 14.01
N ARG A 290 -18.70 0.22 14.22
CA ARG A 290 -19.12 1.04 15.39
C ARG A 290 -18.90 0.18 16.64
N THR A 291 -17.97 0.57 17.50
CA THR A 291 -17.85 0.07 18.86
C THR A 291 -18.93 0.67 19.72
#